data_725aedc9efe47fbe30a5e0a590c9e46d
#
_entry.id   725aedc9efe47fbe30a5e0a590c9e46d
#
_cell.length_a   1.000
_cell.length_b   1.000
_cell.length_c   1.000
_cell.angle_alpha   90.00
_cell.angle_beta   90.00
_cell.angle_gamma   90.00
#
_symmetry.space_group_name_H-M   'P 1'
#
loop_
_entity.id
_entity.type
_entity.pdbx_description
1 polymer ?
#
loop_
_entity_poly.entity_id
_entity_poly.type
_entity_poly.pdbx_seq_one_letter_code
_entity_poly.pdbx_strand_id
1 'polypeptide(L)'
;MRNFRQQHRPKKNSLVIGRSAVIKALQSGQQLDRIYLDGRATGQDVNEIKALASQNGVPVNYVPAAKLDGFNIGIHEGCVAQIAKVQYQNLQDVISFVIEKGETPLFLILDGITDIRNIGGIARTAYCTGVHAIIIPEKGVGALNEDAILTSAGALEMIAVCRVNSLMKAVDELHLNGIKVFASEMTAEKSIAEVDFKEPCAIVMGSEDNGIYPALMKICDEKIKIPMVGDFESLNVSAVSYTHLTLPTTD
;
A
#
# COMPACT_ATOMS: atom_id res chain seq x y z
N MET A 1 -5.09 -31.84 6.25
CA MET A 1 -3.64 -31.58 6.34
C MET A 1 -3.44 -30.06 6.28
N ARG A 2 -3.01 -29.46 7.38
CA ARG A 2 -2.81 -27.99 7.46
C ARG A 2 -1.52 -27.64 6.73
N ASN A 3 -1.60 -27.01 5.55
CA ASN A 3 -0.45 -26.40 4.90
C ASN A 3 -0.01 -25.20 5.72
N PHE A 4 1.08 -25.35 6.46
CA PHE A 4 1.82 -24.22 7.03
C PHE A 4 2.31 -23.34 5.88
N ARG A 5 1.72 -22.14 5.70
CA ARG A 5 2.29 -21.08 4.87
C ARG A 5 3.71 -20.83 5.37
N GLN A 6 4.71 -21.15 4.56
CA GLN A 6 6.09 -20.75 4.80
C GLN A 6 6.09 -19.21 4.83
N GLN A 7 6.13 -18.63 6.02
CA GLN A 7 6.37 -17.20 6.18
C GLN A 7 7.80 -16.94 5.67
N HIS A 8 7.91 -16.20 4.58
CA HIS A 8 9.20 -15.80 4.03
C HIS A 8 9.96 -15.03 5.12
N ARG A 9 11.09 -15.58 5.58
CA ARG A 9 11.93 -14.95 6.59
C ARG A 9 12.79 -13.89 5.88
N PRO A 10 12.76 -12.62 6.31
CA PRO A 10 13.59 -11.57 5.69
C PRO A 10 15.07 -11.95 5.84
N LYS A 11 15.85 -11.67 4.79
CA LYS A 11 17.32 -11.88 4.82
C LYS A 11 17.93 -10.99 5.90
N LYS A 12 18.96 -11.47 6.59
CA LYS A 12 19.65 -10.77 7.69
C LYS A 12 20.11 -9.34 7.31
N ASN A 13 20.47 -9.12 6.05
CA ASN A 13 20.89 -7.81 5.51
C ASN A 13 19.74 -6.81 5.29
N SER A 14 18.48 -7.22 5.48
CA SER A 14 17.30 -6.34 5.36
C SER A 14 16.70 -5.95 6.71
N LEU A 15 17.44 -6.18 7.81
CA LEU A 15 16.98 -5.92 9.16
C LEU A 15 17.91 -4.95 9.89
N VAL A 16 17.32 -4.06 10.67
CA VAL A 16 17.99 -3.23 11.69
C VAL A 16 17.66 -3.82 13.06
N ILE A 17 18.67 -4.16 13.85
CA ILE A 17 18.54 -4.98 15.04
C ILE A 17 18.91 -4.18 16.28
N GLY A 18 18.03 -4.16 17.29
CA GLY A 18 18.24 -3.46 18.55
C GLY A 18 17.72 -2.02 18.56
N ARG A 19 17.37 -1.53 19.76
CA ARG A 19 16.71 -0.23 19.94
C ARG A 19 17.55 0.93 19.45
N SER A 20 18.82 0.99 19.86
CA SER A 20 19.72 2.08 19.48
C SER A 20 19.96 2.14 17.97
N ALA A 21 20.04 0.98 17.29
CA ALA A 21 20.21 0.92 15.85
C ALA A 21 18.95 1.41 15.13
N VAL A 22 17.76 1.03 15.61
CA VAL A 22 16.47 1.48 15.04
C VAL A 22 16.28 2.99 15.22
N ILE A 23 16.62 3.55 16.38
CA ILE A 23 16.59 5.00 16.60
C ILE A 23 17.50 5.72 15.61
N LYS A 24 18.75 5.28 15.46
CA LYS A 24 19.69 5.86 14.50
C LYS A 24 19.20 5.78 13.05
N ALA A 25 18.62 4.65 12.67
CA ALA A 25 18.04 4.47 11.34
C ALA A 25 16.91 5.47 11.08
N LEU A 26 15.99 5.64 12.02
CA LEU A 26 14.89 6.61 11.94
C LEU A 26 15.39 8.05 11.87
N GLN A 27 16.39 8.41 12.70
CA GLN A 27 17.00 9.75 12.73
C GLN A 27 17.78 10.08 11.46
N SER A 28 18.40 9.07 10.83
CA SER A 28 19.14 9.25 9.56
C SER A 28 18.25 9.30 8.33
N GLY A 29 16.93 9.17 8.46
CA GLY A 29 16.00 9.12 7.35
C GLY A 29 16.04 7.80 6.58
N GLN A 30 16.65 6.74 7.14
CA GLN A 30 16.62 5.42 6.52
C GLN A 30 15.19 4.91 6.46
N GLN A 31 14.73 4.58 5.25
CA GLN A 31 13.39 4.10 5.05
C GLN A 31 13.20 2.69 5.64
N LEU A 32 12.30 2.59 6.59
CA LEU A 32 11.90 1.33 7.21
C LEU A 32 10.49 0.95 6.77
N ASP A 33 10.30 -0.33 6.48
CA ASP A 33 8.98 -0.85 6.14
C ASP A 33 8.10 -0.97 7.38
N ARG A 34 8.65 -1.52 8.46
CA ARG A 34 7.98 -1.67 9.76
C ARG A 34 8.95 -1.94 10.90
N ILE A 35 8.49 -1.67 12.11
CA ILE A 35 9.22 -1.96 13.34
C ILE A 35 8.45 -3.01 14.13
N TYR A 36 9.15 -4.04 14.60
CA TYR A 36 8.63 -5.04 15.54
C TYR A 36 9.16 -4.72 16.92
N LEU A 37 8.26 -4.47 17.87
CA LEU A 37 8.57 -4.28 19.29
C LEU A 37 8.00 -5.41 20.12
N ASP A 38 8.75 -5.88 21.12
CA ASP A 38 8.19 -6.76 22.15
C ASP A 38 7.03 -6.03 22.86
N GLY A 39 5.88 -6.69 22.97
CA GLY A 39 4.69 -6.14 23.60
C GLY A 39 4.90 -5.73 25.07
N ARG A 40 5.94 -6.25 25.74
CA ARG A 40 6.34 -5.90 27.10
C ARG A 40 7.45 -4.85 27.17
N ALA A 41 8.00 -4.42 26.03
CA ALA A 41 9.08 -3.44 26.01
C ALA A 41 8.61 -2.09 26.53
N THR A 42 9.35 -1.55 27.50
CA THR A 42 9.12 -0.24 28.11
C THR A 42 10.43 0.54 28.17
N GLY A 43 10.35 1.83 28.47
CA GLY A 43 11.51 2.70 28.65
C GLY A 43 11.53 3.88 27.70
N GLN A 44 12.49 4.78 27.91
CA GLN A 44 12.63 6.02 27.16
C GLN A 44 12.88 5.73 25.66
N ASP A 45 13.76 4.77 25.36
CA ASP A 45 14.08 4.36 23.98
C ASP A 45 12.85 3.88 23.21
N VAL A 46 11.94 3.15 23.88
CA VAL A 46 10.70 2.67 23.26
C VAL A 46 9.77 3.84 22.92
N ASN A 47 9.69 4.84 23.80
CA ASN A 47 8.89 6.05 23.54
C ASN A 47 9.50 6.88 22.40
N GLU A 48 10.83 6.99 22.35
CA GLU A 48 11.54 7.66 21.26
C GLU A 48 11.31 6.95 19.92
N ILE A 49 11.44 5.61 19.87
CA ILE A 49 11.13 4.81 18.68
C ILE A 49 9.70 5.08 18.20
N LYS A 50 8.71 5.11 19.10
CA LYS A 50 7.31 5.38 18.75
C LYS A 50 7.11 6.78 18.14
N ALA A 51 7.72 7.78 18.76
CA ALA A 51 7.64 9.17 18.29
C ALA A 51 8.27 9.32 16.90
N LEU A 52 9.50 8.82 16.72
CA LEU A 52 10.21 8.86 15.44
C LEU A 52 9.52 8.03 14.38
N ALA A 53 9.00 6.85 14.71
CA ALA A 53 8.25 6.01 13.78
C ALA A 53 6.99 6.73 13.30
N SER A 54 6.25 7.40 14.19
CA SER A 54 5.07 8.20 13.83
C SER A 54 5.42 9.36 12.90
N GLN A 55 6.53 10.07 13.16
CA GLN A 55 7.01 11.17 12.31
C GLN A 55 7.42 10.71 10.91
N ASN A 56 8.01 9.50 10.81
CA ASN A 56 8.48 8.94 9.55
C ASN A 56 7.43 8.05 8.86
N GLY A 57 6.18 7.95 9.37
CA GLY A 57 5.14 7.10 8.81
C GLY A 57 5.50 5.60 8.81
N VAL A 58 6.26 5.14 9.80
CA VAL A 58 6.69 3.74 9.92
C VAL A 58 5.79 2.98 10.89
N PRO A 59 5.10 1.91 10.45
CA PRO A 59 4.24 1.11 11.32
C PRO A 59 5.02 0.42 12.45
N VAL A 60 4.48 0.47 13.67
CA VAL A 60 5.01 -0.26 14.82
C VAL A 60 4.08 -1.42 15.17
N ASN A 61 4.59 -2.65 15.05
CA ASN A 61 3.89 -3.88 15.36
C ASN A 61 4.36 -4.45 16.69
N TYR A 62 3.45 -4.57 17.66
CA TYR A 62 3.73 -5.24 18.92
C TYR A 62 3.61 -6.74 18.75
N VAL A 63 4.67 -7.45 19.13
CA VAL A 63 4.76 -8.90 18.93
C VAL A 63 5.29 -9.59 20.20
N PRO A 64 4.99 -10.90 20.41
CA PRO A 64 5.64 -11.67 21.45
C PRO A 64 7.14 -11.82 21.18
N ALA A 65 7.96 -11.88 22.26
CA ALA A 65 9.42 -12.05 22.17
C ALA A 65 9.82 -13.24 21.27
N ALA A 66 9.11 -14.37 21.38
CA ALA A 66 9.34 -15.55 20.55
C ALA A 66 9.27 -15.28 19.03
N LYS A 67 8.51 -14.26 18.59
CA LYS A 67 8.48 -13.85 17.19
C LYS A 67 9.76 -13.11 16.78
N LEU A 68 10.35 -12.32 17.70
CA LEU A 68 11.63 -11.65 17.49
C LEU A 68 12.78 -12.66 17.47
N ASP A 69 12.77 -13.62 18.39
CA ASP A 69 13.73 -14.74 18.41
C ASP A 69 13.70 -15.54 17.09
N GLY A 70 12.52 -15.65 16.51
CA GLY A 70 12.29 -16.34 15.22
C GLY A 70 13.03 -15.74 14.03
N PHE A 71 13.55 -14.51 14.13
CA PHE A 71 14.41 -13.92 13.08
C PHE A 71 15.83 -14.49 13.08
N ASN A 72 16.27 -15.19 14.14
CA ASN A 72 17.60 -15.79 14.29
C ASN A 72 18.75 -14.79 14.12
N ILE A 73 18.63 -13.61 14.73
CA ILE A 73 19.54 -12.46 14.54
C ILE A 73 20.41 -12.11 15.75
N GLY A 74 20.40 -12.94 16.78
CA GLY A 74 21.12 -12.69 18.03
C GLY A 74 20.39 -11.74 18.99
N ILE A 75 21.12 -10.89 19.71
CA ILE A 75 20.56 -10.00 20.72
C ILE A 75 19.81 -8.87 20.03
N HIS A 76 18.49 -8.83 20.14
CA HIS A 76 17.62 -7.84 19.50
C HIS A 76 17.01 -6.81 20.47
N GLU A 77 17.28 -6.93 21.79
CA GLU A 77 16.81 -5.98 22.82
C GLU A 77 15.29 -5.68 22.76
N GLY A 78 14.50 -6.65 22.27
CA GLY A 78 13.06 -6.49 22.08
C GLY A 78 12.65 -5.56 20.93
N CYS A 79 13.57 -5.26 19.98
CA CYS A 79 13.29 -4.38 18.85
C CYS A 79 14.01 -4.85 17.58
N VAL A 80 13.25 -4.96 16.49
CA VAL A 80 13.76 -5.26 15.14
C VAL A 80 12.99 -4.42 14.14
N ALA A 81 13.68 -3.76 13.22
CA ALA A 81 13.05 -3.07 12.09
C ALA A 81 13.41 -3.73 10.76
N GLN A 82 12.47 -3.74 9.84
CA GLN A 82 12.67 -4.20 8.48
C GLN A 82 12.96 -2.99 7.57
N ILE A 83 14.06 -3.04 6.82
CA ILE A 83 14.40 -2.00 5.85
C ILE A 83 13.41 -2.07 4.70
N ALA A 84 12.88 -0.93 4.29
CA ALA A 84 12.00 -0.83 3.13
C ALA A 84 12.79 -1.11 1.85
N LYS A 85 12.19 -1.89 0.94
CA LYS A 85 12.70 -2.15 -0.40
C LYS A 85 12.09 -1.20 -1.43
N VAL A 86 10.93 -0.65 -1.11
CA VAL A 86 10.21 0.35 -1.89
C VAL A 86 10.29 1.68 -1.16
N GLN A 87 10.55 2.75 -1.88
CA GLN A 87 10.52 4.10 -1.29
C GLN A 87 9.07 4.57 -1.19
N TYR A 88 8.61 4.78 0.05
CA TYR A 88 7.30 5.36 0.28
C TYR A 88 7.38 6.89 0.16
N GLN A 89 6.43 7.47 -0.55
CA GLN A 89 6.33 8.91 -0.79
C GLN A 89 5.13 9.51 -0.05
N ASN A 90 5.21 10.80 0.24
CA ASN A 90 4.08 11.54 0.79
C ASN A 90 3.05 11.78 -0.32
N LEU A 91 1.75 11.58 -0.01
CA LEU A 91 0.68 11.70 -1.00
C LEU A 91 0.59 13.13 -1.57
N GLN A 92 0.58 14.15 -0.69
CA GLN A 92 0.47 15.54 -1.13
C GLN A 92 1.65 15.97 -2.01
N ASP A 93 2.86 15.51 -1.69
CA ASP A 93 4.04 15.82 -2.51
C ASP A 93 3.91 15.22 -3.91
N VAL A 94 3.40 13.99 -4.03
CA VAL A 94 3.16 13.35 -5.34
C VAL A 94 2.06 14.07 -6.11
N ILE A 95 0.95 14.43 -5.46
CA ILE A 95 -0.14 15.21 -6.09
C ILE A 95 0.41 16.52 -6.66
N SER A 96 1.13 17.30 -5.82
CA SER A 96 1.72 18.58 -6.22
C SER A 96 2.67 18.40 -7.41
N PHE A 97 3.53 17.40 -7.38
CA PHE A 97 4.49 17.12 -8.45
C PHE A 97 3.81 16.80 -9.79
N VAL A 98 2.72 15.99 -9.77
CA VAL A 98 1.97 15.64 -10.99
C VAL A 98 1.29 16.88 -11.59
N ILE A 99 0.66 17.69 -10.73
CA ILE A 99 -0.02 18.93 -11.15
C ILE A 99 0.99 19.95 -11.70
N GLU A 100 2.15 20.13 -11.04
CA GLU A 100 3.20 21.03 -11.48
C GLU A 100 3.79 20.65 -12.84
N LYS A 101 3.81 19.35 -13.17
CA LYS A 101 4.19 18.86 -14.50
C LYS A 101 3.14 19.13 -15.57
N GLY A 102 1.94 19.54 -15.21
CA GLY A 102 0.81 19.69 -16.13
C GLY A 102 0.20 18.37 -16.57
N GLU A 103 0.46 17.28 -15.84
CA GLU A 103 -0.12 15.97 -16.09
C GLU A 103 -1.48 15.83 -15.38
N THR A 104 -2.42 15.07 -15.96
CA THR A 104 -3.71 14.80 -15.33
C THR A 104 -3.55 13.72 -14.27
N PRO A 105 -3.78 13.99 -12.97
CA PRO A 105 -3.62 13.02 -11.91
C PRO A 105 -4.46 11.76 -12.09
N LEU A 106 -3.81 10.60 -12.03
CA LEU A 106 -4.46 9.27 -11.99
C LEU A 106 -3.83 8.45 -10.87
N PHE A 107 -4.63 8.05 -9.88
CA PHE A 107 -4.18 7.30 -8.71
C PHE A 107 -4.94 5.99 -8.53
N LEU A 108 -4.31 5.01 -7.87
CA LEU A 108 -4.96 3.79 -7.40
C LEU A 108 -4.93 3.73 -5.87
N ILE A 109 -6.08 3.46 -5.26
CA ILE A 109 -6.21 3.22 -3.82
C ILE A 109 -6.53 1.74 -3.62
N LEU A 110 -5.71 1.06 -2.82
CA LEU A 110 -5.86 -0.37 -2.55
C LEU A 110 -6.37 -0.58 -1.12
N ASP A 111 -7.63 -1.03 -0.99
CA ASP A 111 -8.27 -1.29 0.29
C ASP A 111 -8.36 -2.80 0.58
N GLY A 112 -7.78 -3.22 1.70
CA GLY A 112 -7.84 -4.62 2.14
C GLY A 112 -7.05 -5.62 1.29
N ILE A 113 -6.22 -5.18 0.33
CA ILE A 113 -5.41 -6.06 -0.50
C ILE A 113 -4.13 -6.42 0.26
N THR A 114 -4.11 -7.63 0.83
CA THR A 114 -3.03 -8.09 1.73
C THR A 114 -1.96 -8.93 1.04
N ASP A 115 -2.28 -9.57 -0.09
CA ASP A 115 -1.30 -10.38 -0.84
C ASP A 115 -0.39 -9.47 -1.66
N ILE A 116 0.88 -9.47 -1.29
CA ILE A 116 1.93 -8.67 -1.93
C ILE A 116 2.15 -9.02 -3.41
N ARG A 117 1.76 -10.23 -3.84
CA ARG A 117 1.84 -10.63 -5.25
C ARG A 117 0.77 -9.94 -6.07
N ASN A 118 -0.44 -9.79 -5.52
CA ASN A 118 -1.50 -8.99 -6.15
C ASN A 118 -1.06 -7.53 -6.26
N ILE A 119 -0.49 -6.95 -5.20
CA ILE A 119 0.06 -5.58 -5.23
C ILE A 119 1.16 -5.46 -6.30
N GLY A 120 2.06 -6.44 -6.41
CA GLY A 120 3.08 -6.47 -7.45
C GLY A 120 2.48 -6.48 -8.86
N GLY A 121 1.48 -7.32 -9.11
CA GLY A 121 0.77 -7.38 -10.39
C GLY A 121 0.04 -6.07 -10.72
N ILE A 122 -0.65 -5.49 -9.74
CA ILE A 122 -1.31 -4.18 -9.85
C ILE A 122 -0.29 -3.08 -10.17
N ALA A 123 0.83 -3.05 -9.47
CA ALA A 123 1.88 -2.05 -9.68
C ALA A 123 2.46 -2.10 -11.10
N ARG A 124 2.64 -3.31 -11.64
CA ARG A 124 3.08 -3.47 -13.03
C ARG A 124 2.07 -2.89 -14.02
N THR A 125 0.79 -3.22 -13.84
CA THR A 125 -0.27 -2.68 -14.68
C THR A 125 -0.36 -1.16 -14.54
N ALA A 126 -0.40 -0.66 -13.31
CA ALA A 126 -0.47 0.76 -13.01
C ALA A 126 0.66 1.56 -13.66
N TYR A 127 1.90 1.09 -13.54
CA TYR A 127 3.05 1.73 -14.18
C TYR A 127 2.92 1.76 -15.71
N CYS A 128 2.52 0.64 -16.33
CA CYS A 128 2.36 0.54 -17.79
C CYS A 128 1.21 1.40 -18.34
N THR A 129 0.23 1.76 -17.52
CA THR A 129 -0.97 2.53 -17.91
C THR A 129 -0.93 3.98 -17.47
N GLY A 130 0.21 4.46 -16.96
CA GLY A 130 0.41 5.87 -16.62
C GLY A 130 -0.21 6.30 -15.29
N VAL A 131 -0.49 5.35 -14.37
CA VAL A 131 -0.87 5.70 -12.98
C VAL A 131 0.31 6.36 -12.29
N HIS A 132 0.07 7.49 -11.64
CA HIS A 132 1.11 8.29 -11.00
C HIS A 132 1.51 7.72 -9.63
N ALA A 133 0.55 7.21 -8.85
CA ALA A 133 0.85 6.55 -7.59
C ALA A 133 -0.16 5.48 -7.19
N ILE A 134 0.34 4.53 -6.39
CA ILE A 134 -0.48 3.56 -5.67
C ILE A 134 -0.55 3.98 -4.21
N ILE A 135 -1.75 4.09 -3.67
CA ILE A 135 -2.02 4.47 -2.28
C ILE A 135 -2.42 3.21 -1.51
N ILE A 136 -1.67 2.87 -0.47
CA ILE A 136 -1.89 1.70 0.37
C ILE A 136 -2.02 2.09 1.84
N PRO A 137 -2.80 1.35 2.65
CA PRO A 137 -2.86 1.60 4.07
C PRO A 137 -1.57 1.13 4.78
N GLU A 138 -1.23 1.81 5.86
CA GLU A 138 -0.11 1.46 6.73
C GLU A 138 -0.29 0.09 7.39
N LYS A 139 -1.54 -0.29 7.68
CA LYS A 139 -1.91 -1.55 8.35
C LYS A 139 -2.62 -2.48 7.39
N GLY A 140 -2.41 -3.80 7.59
CA GLY A 140 -3.08 -4.83 6.80
C GLY A 140 -2.33 -5.26 5.54
N VAL A 141 -1.44 -4.44 5.01
CA VAL A 141 -0.57 -4.80 3.88
C VAL A 141 0.72 -5.45 4.39
N GLY A 142 1.17 -6.51 3.74
CA GLY A 142 2.48 -7.11 3.99
C GLY A 142 3.63 -6.16 3.61
N ALA A 143 4.85 -6.43 4.10
CA ALA A 143 6.01 -5.69 3.64
C ALA A 143 6.19 -5.87 2.12
N LEU A 144 6.34 -4.78 1.38
CA LEU A 144 6.68 -4.84 -0.04
C LEU A 144 8.15 -5.25 -0.18
N ASN A 145 8.38 -6.55 -0.14
CA ASN A 145 9.68 -7.20 -0.13
C ASN A 145 10.19 -7.53 -1.55
N GLU A 146 11.28 -8.30 -1.62
CA GLU A 146 11.86 -8.76 -2.89
C GLU A 146 10.85 -9.53 -3.76
N ASP A 147 9.91 -10.29 -3.16
CA ASP A 147 8.91 -11.04 -3.93
C ASP A 147 7.88 -10.11 -4.60
N ALA A 148 7.49 -9.02 -3.91
CA ALA A 148 6.62 -8.00 -4.50
C ALA A 148 7.32 -7.30 -5.68
N ILE A 149 8.61 -6.96 -5.54
CA ILE A 149 9.42 -6.34 -6.60
C ILE A 149 9.52 -7.30 -7.80
N LEU A 150 9.84 -8.57 -7.56
CA LEU A 150 9.91 -9.58 -8.61
C LEU A 150 8.57 -9.76 -9.33
N THR A 151 7.48 -9.85 -8.59
CA THR A 151 6.13 -10.00 -9.17
C THR A 151 5.73 -8.78 -9.98
N SER A 152 6.15 -7.58 -9.55
CA SER A 152 5.93 -6.34 -10.31
C SER A 152 6.87 -6.19 -11.51
N ALA A 153 7.82 -7.10 -11.72
CA ALA A 153 8.91 -6.97 -12.69
C ALA A 153 9.67 -5.63 -12.55
N GLY A 154 9.85 -5.15 -11.31
CA GLY A 154 10.53 -3.89 -10.99
C GLY A 154 9.64 -2.64 -10.99
N ALA A 155 8.36 -2.74 -11.39
CA ALA A 155 7.48 -1.58 -11.47
C ALA A 155 7.30 -0.87 -10.11
N LEU A 156 7.35 -1.60 -8.97
CA LEU A 156 7.31 -1.01 -7.62
C LEU A 156 8.49 -0.09 -7.29
N GLU A 157 9.59 -0.17 -8.03
CA GLU A 157 10.73 0.74 -7.88
C GLU A 157 10.59 1.99 -8.76
N MET A 158 9.66 1.96 -9.71
CA MET A 158 9.46 3.02 -10.71
C MET A 158 8.21 3.87 -10.44
N ILE A 159 7.13 3.26 -9.91
CA ILE A 159 5.89 3.96 -9.57
C ILE A 159 5.95 4.49 -8.14
N ALA A 160 5.39 5.68 -7.91
CA ALA A 160 5.25 6.19 -6.55
C ALA A 160 4.31 5.28 -5.72
N VAL A 161 4.72 4.95 -4.49
CA VAL A 161 3.89 4.23 -3.53
C VAL A 161 3.68 5.12 -2.31
N CYS A 162 2.44 5.54 -2.08
CA CYS A 162 2.06 6.36 -0.93
C CYS A 162 1.46 5.45 0.15
N ARG A 163 2.15 5.35 1.29
CA ARG A 163 1.65 4.61 2.44
C ARG A 163 1.00 5.57 3.43
N VAL A 164 -0.30 5.39 3.67
CA VAL A 164 -1.11 6.31 4.47
C VAL A 164 -1.66 5.64 5.72
N ASN A 165 -1.81 6.40 6.80
CA ASN A 165 -2.38 5.90 8.05
C ASN A 165 -3.90 5.69 7.99
N SER A 166 -4.59 6.36 7.05
CA SER A 166 -6.02 6.25 6.83
C SER A 166 -6.36 6.51 5.36
N LEU A 167 -6.98 5.54 4.70
CA LEU A 167 -7.48 5.71 3.33
C LEU A 167 -8.59 6.77 3.24
N MET A 168 -9.40 6.91 4.29
CA MET A 168 -10.44 7.96 4.34
C MET A 168 -9.81 9.36 4.28
N LYS A 169 -8.76 9.61 5.08
CA LYS A 169 -8.03 10.88 5.02
C LYS A 169 -7.31 11.10 3.69
N ALA A 170 -6.84 10.03 3.07
CA ALA A 170 -6.26 10.13 1.73
C ALA A 170 -7.31 10.53 0.68
N VAL A 171 -8.54 10.02 0.78
CA VAL A 171 -9.66 10.46 -0.07
C VAL A 171 -10.00 11.93 0.18
N ASP A 172 -10.08 12.37 1.46
CA ASP A 172 -10.28 13.79 1.78
C ASP A 172 -9.18 14.67 1.15
N GLU A 173 -7.93 14.24 1.21
CA GLU A 173 -6.78 14.94 0.64
C GLU A 173 -6.87 15.01 -0.91
N LEU A 174 -7.28 13.94 -1.58
CA LEU A 174 -7.53 13.92 -3.01
C LEU A 174 -8.66 14.90 -3.38
N HIS A 175 -9.78 14.90 -2.68
CA HIS A 175 -10.89 15.83 -2.89
C HIS A 175 -10.48 17.30 -2.73
N LEU A 176 -9.64 17.62 -1.71
CA LEU A 176 -9.10 18.97 -1.53
C LEU A 176 -8.24 19.44 -2.72
N ASN A 177 -7.67 18.52 -3.47
CA ASN A 177 -6.91 18.80 -4.69
C ASN A 177 -7.73 18.68 -5.99
N GLY A 178 -9.06 18.55 -5.88
CA GLY A 178 -9.96 18.46 -7.03
C GLY A 178 -9.91 17.12 -7.78
N ILE A 179 -9.43 16.06 -7.11
CA ILE A 179 -9.31 14.72 -7.69
C ILE A 179 -10.52 13.90 -7.31
N LYS A 180 -11.29 13.46 -8.31
CA LYS A 180 -12.50 12.66 -8.15
C LYS A 180 -12.16 11.22 -7.81
N VAL A 181 -12.92 10.60 -6.90
CA VAL A 181 -12.66 9.25 -6.42
C VAL A 181 -13.77 8.29 -6.83
N PHE A 182 -13.42 7.28 -7.62
CA PHE A 182 -14.31 6.21 -8.07
C PHE A 182 -14.11 4.94 -7.25
N ALA A 183 -15.20 4.31 -6.81
CA ALA A 183 -15.17 3.02 -6.13
C ALA A 183 -15.48 1.89 -7.11
N SER A 184 -14.56 0.93 -7.27
CA SER A 184 -14.80 -0.29 -8.05
C SER A 184 -15.70 -1.25 -7.25
N GLU A 185 -16.97 -1.36 -7.66
CA GLU A 185 -18.01 -2.11 -6.94
C GLU A 185 -18.85 -2.90 -7.95
N MET A 186 -18.95 -4.22 -7.79
CA MET A 186 -19.66 -5.09 -8.74
C MET A 186 -21.16 -4.78 -8.86
N THR A 187 -21.77 -4.32 -7.79
CA THR A 187 -23.21 -3.96 -7.74
C THR A 187 -23.50 -2.54 -8.22
N ALA A 188 -22.48 -1.80 -8.68
CA ALA A 188 -22.67 -0.46 -9.22
C ALA A 188 -23.58 -0.50 -10.46
N GLU A 189 -24.35 0.57 -10.65
CA GLU A 189 -25.20 0.72 -11.85
C GLU A 189 -24.34 1.09 -13.07
N LYS A 190 -23.41 2.02 -12.90
CA LYS A 190 -22.59 2.60 -13.95
C LYS A 190 -21.44 1.67 -14.36
N SER A 191 -21.34 1.42 -15.65
CA SER A 191 -20.19 0.72 -16.23
C SER A 191 -18.97 1.63 -16.30
N ILE A 192 -17.77 1.06 -16.18
CA ILE A 192 -16.51 1.78 -16.35
C ILE A 192 -16.42 2.43 -17.75
N ALA A 193 -17.00 1.82 -18.77
CA ALA A 193 -17.03 2.36 -20.14
C ALA A 193 -17.89 3.64 -20.30
N GLU A 194 -18.73 3.96 -19.30
CA GLU A 194 -19.59 5.15 -19.28
C GLU A 194 -18.96 6.33 -18.54
N VAL A 195 -17.72 6.15 -18.02
CA VAL A 195 -17.02 7.17 -17.24
C VAL A 195 -15.98 7.88 -18.10
N ASP A 196 -15.95 9.20 -18.02
CA ASP A 196 -14.87 10.00 -18.60
C ASP A 196 -13.72 10.12 -17.58
N PHE A 197 -12.60 9.48 -17.88
CA PHE A 197 -11.38 9.51 -17.07
C PHE A 197 -10.36 10.57 -17.52
N LYS A 198 -10.77 11.53 -18.34
CA LYS A 198 -9.87 12.65 -18.79
C LYS A 198 -9.65 13.68 -17.70
N GLU A 199 -10.49 13.67 -16.66
CA GLU A 199 -10.36 14.53 -15.49
C GLU A 199 -9.50 13.87 -14.39
N PRO A 200 -8.88 14.69 -13.49
CA PRO A 200 -8.12 14.15 -12.35
C PRO A 200 -8.94 13.16 -11.52
N CYS A 201 -8.43 11.94 -11.38
CA CYS A 201 -9.20 10.92 -10.68
C CYS A 201 -8.33 9.90 -9.92
N ALA A 202 -8.99 9.21 -9.00
CA ALA A 202 -8.47 8.04 -8.30
C ALA A 202 -9.49 6.90 -8.35
N ILE A 203 -9.01 5.66 -8.42
CA ILE A 203 -9.85 4.47 -8.42
C ILE A 203 -9.55 3.67 -7.15
N VAL A 204 -10.59 3.38 -6.35
CA VAL A 204 -10.49 2.51 -5.18
C VAL A 204 -10.79 1.08 -5.61
N MET A 205 -9.88 0.18 -5.28
CA MET A 205 -10.02 -1.26 -5.48
C MET A 205 -10.05 -1.97 -4.14
N GLY A 206 -11.06 -2.79 -3.91
CA GLY A 206 -11.22 -3.59 -2.71
C GLY A 206 -10.57 -4.96 -2.79
N SER A 207 -10.55 -5.67 -1.67
CA SER A 207 -10.12 -7.08 -1.61
C SER A 207 -11.12 -8.00 -2.31
N GLU A 208 -10.63 -9.16 -2.76
CA GLU A 208 -11.45 -10.20 -3.40
C GLU A 208 -12.57 -10.73 -2.48
N ASP A 209 -12.28 -10.84 -1.18
CA ASP A 209 -13.20 -11.44 -0.20
C ASP A 209 -14.23 -10.44 0.35
N ASN A 210 -13.83 -9.20 0.62
CA ASN A 210 -14.65 -8.23 1.37
C ASN A 210 -14.98 -6.96 0.56
N GLY A 211 -14.43 -6.80 -0.64
CA GLY A 211 -14.58 -5.58 -1.41
C GLY A 211 -13.96 -4.36 -0.73
N ILE A 212 -14.53 -3.19 -0.96
CA ILE A 212 -14.13 -1.91 -0.36
C ILE A 212 -14.84 -1.74 0.98
N TYR A 213 -14.11 -1.25 1.99
CA TYR A 213 -14.68 -0.94 3.31
C TYR A 213 -15.88 0.01 3.18
N PRO A 214 -17.05 -0.32 3.79
CA PRO A 214 -18.29 0.44 3.55
C PRO A 214 -18.21 1.95 3.85
N ALA A 215 -17.41 2.34 4.86
CA ALA A 215 -17.25 3.76 5.18
C ALA A 215 -16.37 4.48 4.14
N LEU A 216 -15.37 3.81 3.57
CA LEU A 216 -14.55 4.34 2.48
C LEU A 216 -15.39 4.48 1.20
N MET A 217 -16.21 3.48 0.89
CA MET A 217 -17.11 3.51 -0.27
C MET A 217 -18.11 4.66 -0.23
N LYS A 218 -18.58 5.05 0.97
CA LYS A 218 -19.55 6.15 1.14
C LYS A 218 -19.00 7.55 0.83
N ILE A 219 -17.68 7.72 0.92
CA ILE A 219 -17.03 9.00 0.66
C ILE A 219 -16.45 9.08 -0.76
N CYS A 220 -16.53 8.01 -1.55
CA CYS A 220 -16.23 8.04 -2.97
C CYS A 220 -17.35 8.77 -3.72
N ASP A 221 -16.99 9.49 -4.80
CA ASP A 221 -17.92 10.31 -5.58
C ASP A 221 -18.88 9.47 -6.42
N GLU A 222 -18.36 8.39 -7.02
CA GLU A 222 -19.15 7.49 -7.87
C GLU A 222 -18.74 6.03 -7.67
N LYS A 223 -19.69 5.13 -7.92
CA LYS A 223 -19.43 3.69 -8.00
C LYS A 223 -19.44 3.25 -9.44
N ILE A 224 -18.45 2.43 -9.80
CA ILE A 224 -18.28 1.92 -11.16
C ILE A 224 -18.06 0.41 -11.13
N LYS A 225 -18.49 -0.28 -12.19
CA LYS A 225 -18.27 -1.73 -12.35
C LYS A 225 -17.62 -2.08 -13.67
N ILE A 226 -16.93 -3.20 -13.69
CA ILE A 226 -16.57 -3.91 -14.92
C ILE A 226 -17.76 -4.80 -15.32
N PRO A 227 -18.35 -4.64 -16.51
CA PRO A 227 -19.42 -5.54 -16.95
C PRO A 227 -18.84 -6.96 -17.11
N MET A 228 -19.46 -7.93 -16.44
CA MET A 228 -19.09 -9.34 -16.56
C MET A 228 -20.20 -10.13 -17.26
N VAL A 229 -19.82 -11.05 -18.15
CA VAL A 229 -20.75 -11.84 -18.95
C VAL A 229 -20.99 -13.25 -18.37
N GLY A 230 -20.18 -13.67 -17.40
CA GLY A 230 -20.25 -14.99 -16.78
C GLY A 230 -20.80 -15.00 -15.35
N ASP A 231 -21.07 -16.20 -14.83
CA ASP A 231 -21.63 -16.41 -13.48
C ASP A 231 -20.58 -16.31 -12.34
N PHE A 232 -19.36 -15.83 -12.62
CA PHE A 232 -18.35 -15.62 -11.58
C PHE A 232 -18.64 -14.34 -10.81
N GLU A 233 -18.60 -14.46 -9.48
CA GLU A 233 -18.88 -13.34 -8.57
C GLU A 233 -17.74 -12.32 -8.48
N SER A 234 -16.51 -12.67 -8.90
CA SER A 234 -15.36 -11.75 -8.84
C SER A 234 -14.26 -12.12 -9.82
N LEU A 235 -13.44 -11.15 -10.17
CA LEU A 235 -12.16 -11.31 -10.86
C LEU A 235 -11.02 -11.10 -9.88
N ASN A 236 -9.87 -11.74 -10.14
CA ASN A 236 -8.65 -11.43 -9.39
C ASN A 236 -8.34 -9.93 -9.48
N VAL A 237 -8.02 -9.31 -8.34
CA VAL A 237 -7.85 -7.85 -8.24
C VAL A 237 -6.75 -7.30 -9.16
N SER A 238 -5.73 -8.08 -9.48
CA SER A 238 -4.71 -7.67 -10.46
C SER A 238 -5.25 -7.65 -11.90
N ALA A 239 -6.19 -8.53 -12.25
CA ALA A 239 -6.90 -8.51 -13.53
C ALA A 239 -7.88 -7.32 -13.59
N VAL A 240 -8.59 -7.06 -12.49
CA VAL A 240 -9.47 -5.89 -12.35
C VAL A 240 -8.71 -4.60 -12.61
N SER A 241 -7.49 -4.45 -12.07
CA SER A 241 -6.65 -3.26 -12.32
C SER A 241 -6.35 -3.04 -13.80
N TYR A 242 -6.04 -4.11 -14.54
CA TYR A 242 -5.80 -4.02 -15.98
C TYR A 242 -7.01 -3.46 -16.72
N THR A 243 -8.20 -3.99 -16.47
CA THR A 243 -9.43 -3.54 -17.12
C THR A 243 -9.77 -2.09 -16.80
N HIS A 244 -9.64 -1.67 -15.52
CA HIS A 244 -9.93 -0.30 -15.10
C HIS A 244 -8.98 0.73 -15.72
N LEU A 245 -7.73 0.35 -15.96
CA LEU A 245 -6.70 1.28 -16.40
C LEU A 245 -6.50 1.31 -17.94
N THR A 246 -6.99 0.30 -18.66
CA THR A 246 -6.79 0.23 -20.13
C THR A 246 -8.00 0.68 -20.94
N LEU A 247 -9.23 0.52 -20.43
CA LEU A 247 -10.43 0.94 -21.14
C LEU A 247 -10.53 2.46 -21.41
N PRO A 248 -10.06 3.34 -20.51
CA PRO A 248 -10.14 4.79 -20.71
C PRO A 248 -9.11 5.36 -21.69
N THR A 249 -8.07 4.61 -22.05
CA THR A 249 -6.89 5.11 -22.80
C THR A 249 -6.85 4.68 -24.27
N THR A 250 -7.82 3.90 -24.74
CA THR A 250 -7.92 3.52 -26.14
C THR A 250 -8.81 4.51 -26.90
N ASP A 251 -8.20 5.57 -27.45
CA ASP A 251 -8.71 6.28 -28.62
C ASP A 251 -8.33 5.53 -29.90
#